data_b148f6b953d2016bafb6e6af1866a0b3
#
_entry.id   b148f6b953d2016bafb6e6af1866a0b3
#
_cell.length_a   1.000
_cell.length_b   1.000
_cell.length_c   1.000
_cell.angle_alpha   90.00
_cell.angle_beta   90.00
_cell.angle_gamma   90.00
#
_symmetry.space_group_name_H-M   'P 1'
#
loop_
_entity.id
_entity.type
_entity.pdbx_description
1 polymer ?
#
loop_
_entity_poly.entity_id
_entity_poly.type
_entity_poly.pdbx_seq_one_letter_code
_entity_poly.pdbx_strand_id
1 'polypeptide(L)'
;MSVSTRRLAVATLLTGVIAGLVGLACKHILHWIQALAWDMHSGTLLEAASAASPTRRVVVLTLGGLIGALSWFLLFRRDKAITSVSAAVDGTPMPPLRASWHALTQIVIVSLGASVGREVAPREMAAAFSAAVADRLGLTPEDRRIIVACTAGAGLAAVYSIPLSGAIYTLEILLISRSGRAVAPAFLTSGIAVLVSTGFTRPEAFYAVPTLTPSLSLTVFAAIAGPLFGAAGWAFKKAVARISAERPRDWRVLAALPIASFLVGVTSVWVPSVVGNGQASAQTQFDATWATGMGLTFALLVLLAKTATTLLTIRAGGWGGVLTPAVALGAGLGAVIGLPWATAWPGSEVAAFAFLGAAAFLGASMKAPFTGLILVIEFTGQGQTILVPAALAVGGATAAATWLSRRASLGRQAR
;
A
#
# COMPACT_ATOMS: atom_id res chain seq x y z
N MET A 1 -19.92 -19.49 27.03
CA MET A 1 -19.69 -19.15 25.62
C MET A 1 -20.49 -20.08 24.72
N SER A 2 -21.23 -19.55 23.75
CA SER A 2 -21.91 -20.40 22.75
C SER A 2 -20.88 -21.16 21.89
N VAL A 3 -21.32 -22.27 21.28
CA VAL A 3 -20.45 -23.09 20.38
C VAL A 3 -19.89 -22.21 19.23
N SER A 4 -20.70 -21.32 18.66
CA SER A 4 -20.29 -20.37 17.62
C SER A 4 -19.18 -19.42 18.13
N THR A 5 -19.31 -18.87 19.33
CA THR A 5 -18.29 -17.96 19.91
C THR A 5 -16.95 -18.68 20.14
N ARG A 6 -16.99 -19.95 20.59
CA ARG A 6 -15.77 -20.75 20.79
C ARG A 6 -15.06 -21.05 19.46
N ARG A 7 -15.83 -21.41 18.42
CA ARG A 7 -15.26 -21.65 17.07
C ARG A 7 -14.66 -20.40 16.48
N LEU A 8 -15.33 -19.25 16.63
CA LEU A 8 -14.82 -17.95 16.18
C LEU A 8 -13.51 -17.58 16.90
N ALA A 9 -13.41 -17.79 18.21
CA ALA A 9 -12.19 -17.53 18.98
C ALA A 9 -11.02 -18.41 18.50
N VAL A 10 -11.26 -19.72 18.33
CA VAL A 10 -10.24 -20.64 17.79
C VAL A 10 -9.80 -20.23 16.39
N ALA A 11 -10.75 -19.90 15.51
CA ALA A 11 -10.44 -19.41 14.17
C ALA A 11 -9.60 -18.12 14.21
N THR A 12 -9.93 -17.17 15.08
CA THR A 12 -9.19 -15.91 15.27
C THR A 12 -7.71 -16.18 15.61
N LEU A 13 -7.44 -17.08 16.56
CA LEU A 13 -6.07 -17.42 16.97
C LEU A 13 -5.31 -18.11 15.83
N LEU A 14 -5.90 -19.15 15.24
CA LEU A 14 -5.27 -19.92 14.16
C LEU A 14 -4.97 -19.02 12.93
N THR A 15 -5.93 -18.22 12.53
CA THR A 15 -5.78 -17.38 11.34
C THR A 15 -4.86 -16.18 11.57
N GLY A 16 -4.75 -15.69 12.81
CA GLY A 16 -3.73 -14.71 13.19
C GLY A 16 -2.31 -15.27 13.01
N VAL A 17 -2.06 -16.51 13.45
CA VAL A 17 -0.78 -17.20 13.24
C VAL A 17 -0.53 -17.42 11.74
N ILE A 18 -1.52 -17.89 10.98
CA ILE A 18 -1.41 -18.07 9.51
C ILE A 18 -1.03 -16.76 8.83
N ALA A 19 -1.70 -15.66 9.15
CA ALA A 19 -1.38 -14.35 8.58
C ALA A 19 0.06 -13.91 8.91
N GLY A 20 0.50 -14.17 10.14
CA GLY A 20 1.88 -13.89 10.58
C GLY A 20 2.91 -14.69 9.80
N LEU A 21 2.70 -16.00 9.62
CA LEU A 21 3.58 -16.87 8.83
C LEU A 21 3.61 -16.48 7.35
N VAL A 22 2.45 -16.14 6.77
CA VAL A 22 2.35 -15.61 5.40
C VAL A 22 3.14 -14.30 5.26
N GLY A 23 2.97 -13.37 6.20
CA GLY A 23 3.72 -12.10 6.20
C GLY A 23 5.22 -12.31 6.33
N LEU A 24 5.64 -13.21 7.23
CA LEU A 24 7.04 -13.59 7.42
C LEU A 24 7.64 -14.19 6.13
N ALA A 25 6.95 -15.14 5.51
CA ALA A 25 7.38 -15.74 4.26
C ALA A 25 7.50 -14.68 3.14
N CYS A 26 6.51 -13.80 3.00
CA CYS A 26 6.57 -12.70 2.03
C CYS A 26 7.76 -11.76 2.27
N LYS A 27 8.08 -11.42 3.54
CA LYS A 27 9.24 -10.60 3.89
C LYS A 27 10.55 -11.30 3.51
N HIS A 28 10.72 -12.58 3.87
CA HIS A 28 11.92 -13.32 3.56
C HIS A 28 12.15 -13.49 2.06
N ILE A 29 11.11 -13.86 1.30
CA ILE A 29 11.20 -13.99 -0.16
C ILE A 29 11.58 -12.64 -0.78
N LEU A 30 10.95 -11.54 -0.34
CA LEU A 30 11.26 -10.20 -0.82
C LEU A 30 12.72 -9.84 -0.57
N HIS A 31 13.22 -9.98 0.67
CA HIS A 31 14.60 -9.63 1.02
C HIS A 31 15.61 -10.53 0.32
N TRP A 32 15.33 -11.83 0.22
CA TRP A 32 16.21 -12.77 -0.50
C TRP A 32 16.36 -12.40 -1.97
N ILE A 33 15.26 -12.07 -2.66
CA ILE A 33 15.31 -11.63 -4.06
C ILE A 33 16.01 -10.26 -4.18
N GLN A 34 15.77 -9.34 -3.23
CA GLN A 34 16.45 -8.05 -3.22
C GLN A 34 17.96 -8.21 -2.99
N ALA A 35 18.39 -9.10 -2.11
CA ALA A 35 19.79 -9.39 -1.90
C ALA A 35 20.47 -9.90 -3.18
N LEU A 36 19.84 -10.82 -3.91
CA LEU A 36 20.36 -11.35 -5.15
C LEU A 36 20.36 -10.32 -6.30
N ALA A 37 19.24 -9.62 -6.48
CA ALA A 37 19.03 -8.74 -7.62
C ALA A 37 19.71 -7.38 -7.47
N TRP A 38 19.72 -6.82 -6.26
CA TRP A 38 20.21 -5.46 -5.98
C TRP A 38 21.49 -5.44 -5.15
N ASP A 39 22.02 -6.60 -4.73
CA ASP A 39 23.16 -6.70 -3.83
C ASP A 39 22.87 -6.05 -2.45
N MET A 40 21.61 -6.17 -2.01
CA MET A 40 21.11 -5.54 -0.80
C MET A 40 21.26 -6.50 0.37
N HIS A 41 22.35 -6.44 1.09
CA HIS A 41 22.60 -7.24 2.29
C HIS A 41 22.18 -6.53 3.59
N SER A 42 22.07 -5.20 3.53
CA SER A 42 21.62 -4.33 4.62
C SER A 42 21.04 -3.03 4.04
N GLY A 43 20.44 -2.19 4.88
CA GLY A 43 19.90 -0.89 4.46
C GLY A 43 18.59 -0.99 3.68
N THR A 44 18.38 -0.06 2.78
CA THR A 44 17.13 0.14 2.04
C THR A 44 17.27 -0.16 0.54
N LEU A 45 16.14 -0.47 -0.10
CA LEU A 45 16.10 -0.62 -1.56
C LEU A 45 16.50 0.69 -2.28
N LEU A 46 16.26 1.86 -1.67
CA LEU A 46 16.69 3.15 -2.22
C LEU A 46 18.21 3.22 -2.32
N GLU A 47 18.91 2.87 -1.23
CA GLU A 47 20.38 2.86 -1.19
C GLU A 47 20.96 1.87 -2.19
N ALA A 48 20.45 0.62 -2.20
CA ALA A 48 20.87 -0.41 -3.13
C ALA A 48 20.62 -0.02 -4.60
N ALA A 49 19.43 0.52 -4.93
CA ALA A 49 19.11 0.99 -6.26
C ALA A 49 19.95 2.21 -6.66
N SER A 50 20.29 3.10 -5.74
CA SER A 50 21.14 4.27 -6.01
C SER A 50 22.59 3.87 -6.25
N ALA A 51 23.11 2.87 -5.55
CA ALA A 51 24.45 2.31 -5.73
C ALA A 51 24.58 1.43 -6.98
N ALA A 52 23.48 0.80 -7.43
CA ALA A 52 23.48 -0.07 -8.59
C ALA A 52 23.81 0.69 -9.89
N SER A 53 24.56 0.05 -10.80
CA SER A 53 24.85 0.62 -12.12
C SER A 53 23.56 0.85 -12.93
N PRO A 54 23.53 1.83 -13.85
CA PRO A 54 22.40 2.06 -14.73
C PRO A 54 21.93 0.81 -15.47
N THR A 55 22.89 0.02 -15.99
CA THR A 55 22.62 -1.24 -16.68
C THR A 55 21.92 -2.25 -15.77
N ARG A 56 22.40 -2.42 -14.52
CA ARG A 56 21.78 -3.34 -13.55
C ARG A 56 20.34 -2.94 -13.26
N ARG A 57 20.06 -1.64 -13.07
CA ARG A 57 18.69 -1.14 -12.83
C ARG A 57 17.76 -1.50 -13.98
N VAL A 58 18.16 -1.24 -15.22
CA VAL A 58 17.37 -1.55 -16.42
C VAL A 58 17.16 -3.06 -16.58
N VAL A 59 18.22 -3.85 -16.42
CA VAL A 59 18.17 -5.31 -16.60
C VAL A 59 17.29 -5.96 -15.55
N VAL A 60 17.48 -5.64 -14.26
CA VAL A 60 16.71 -6.25 -13.16
C VAL A 60 15.22 -5.94 -13.29
N LEU A 61 14.86 -4.70 -13.59
CA LEU A 61 13.46 -4.31 -13.79
C LEU A 61 12.84 -4.99 -15.01
N THR A 62 13.58 -5.07 -16.13
CA THR A 62 13.10 -5.74 -17.35
C THR A 62 12.88 -7.24 -17.12
N LEU A 63 13.81 -7.91 -16.41
CA LEU A 63 13.66 -9.31 -16.02
C LEU A 63 12.45 -9.51 -15.11
N GLY A 64 12.21 -8.59 -14.15
CA GLY A 64 10.99 -8.60 -13.34
C GLY A 64 9.72 -8.53 -14.18
N GLY A 65 9.72 -7.67 -15.20
CA GLY A 65 8.62 -7.57 -16.17
C GLY A 65 8.39 -8.85 -16.96
N LEU A 66 9.47 -9.49 -17.43
CA LEU A 66 9.42 -10.77 -18.17
C LEU A 66 8.86 -11.90 -17.29
N ILE A 67 9.38 -12.05 -16.07
CA ILE A 67 8.92 -13.07 -15.11
C ILE A 67 7.44 -12.86 -14.78
N GLY A 68 7.03 -11.63 -14.48
CA GLY A 68 5.64 -11.29 -14.20
C GLY A 68 4.72 -11.55 -15.37
N ALA A 69 5.12 -11.14 -16.58
CA ALA A 69 4.36 -11.33 -17.82
C ALA A 69 4.12 -12.83 -18.11
N LEU A 70 5.18 -13.64 -18.04
CA LEU A 70 5.08 -15.08 -18.27
C LEU A 70 4.22 -15.75 -17.20
N SER A 71 4.45 -15.44 -15.93
CA SER A 71 3.71 -16.01 -14.81
C SER A 71 2.20 -15.72 -14.93
N TRP A 72 1.81 -14.46 -15.15
CA TRP A 72 0.39 -14.12 -15.29
C TRP A 72 -0.22 -14.61 -16.59
N PHE A 73 0.51 -14.63 -17.70
CA PHE A 73 0.04 -15.25 -18.93
C PHE A 73 -0.33 -16.72 -18.70
N LEU A 74 0.54 -17.49 -18.02
CA LEU A 74 0.27 -18.90 -17.70
C LEU A 74 -0.91 -19.04 -16.73
N LEU A 75 -0.99 -18.18 -15.69
CA LEU A 75 -2.07 -18.21 -14.71
C LEU A 75 -3.45 -17.92 -15.33
N PHE A 76 -3.51 -17.01 -16.32
CA PHE A 76 -4.77 -16.58 -16.96
C PHE A 76 -5.16 -17.37 -18.21
N ARG A 77 -4.31 -18.30 -18.67
CA ARG A 77 -4.63 -19.12 -19.87
C ARG A 77 -5.92 -19.92 -19.75
N ARG A 78 -6.18 -20.50 -18.57
CA ARG A 78 -7.33 -21.38 -18.33
C ARG A 78 -8.52 -20.63 -17.74
N ASP A 79 -8.25 -19.66 -16.88
CA ASP A 79 -9.28 -18.88 -16.21
C ASP A 79 -8.76 -17.44 -16.01
N LYS A 80 -9.49 -16.47 -16.56
CA LYS A 80 -9.11 -15.05 -16.52
C LYS A 80 -9.49 -14.34 -15.21
N ALA A 81 -10.23 -15.02 -14.32
CA ALA A 81 -10.68 -14.46 -13.06
C ALA A 81 -9.73 -14.79 -11.91
N ILE A 82 -9.36 -13.77 -11.13
CA ILE A 82 -8.78 -13.91 -9.81
C ILE A 82 -9.80 -13.41 -8.80
N THR A 83 -10.12 -14.24 -7.82
CA THR A 83 -11.01 -13.85 -6.72
C THR A 83 -10.33 -12.76 -5.90
N SER A 84 -10.93 -11.58 -5.83
CA SER A 84 -10.42 -10.52 -4.97
C SER A 84 -10.68 -10.83 -3.50
N VAL A 85 -9.90 -10.21 -2.60
CA VAL A 85 -10.13 -10.33 -1.15
C VAL A 85 -11.56 -9.94 -0.76
N SER A 86 -12.10 -8.86 -1.33
CA SER A 86 -13.49 -8.45 -1.06
C SER A 86 -14.51 -9.51 -1.50
N ALA A 87 -14.31 -10.10 -2.68
CA ALA A 87 -15.19 -11.18 -3.15
C ALA A 87 -15.10 -12.43 -2.25
N ALA A 88 -13.90 -12.76 -1.76
CA ALA A 88 -13.70 -13.86 -0.81
C ALA A 88 -14.36 -13.60 0.56
N VAL A 89 -14.33 -12.36 1.03
CA VAL A 89 -15.06 -11.88 2.21
C VAL A 89 -16.56 -12.06 2.02
N ASP A 90 -17.08 -11.77 0.84
CA ASP A 90 -18.51 -11.92 0.50
C ASP A 90 -18.89 -13.36 0.13
N GLY A 91 -18.00 -14.33 0.32
CA GLY A 91 -18.29 -15.75 0.20
C GLY A 91 -17.84 -16.41 -1.10
N THR A 92 -17.29 -15.67 -2.06
CA THR A 92 -16.76 -16.26 -3.31
C THR A 92 -15.58 -17.17 -2.99
N PRO A 93 -15.53 -18.42 -3.52
CA PRO A 93 -14.42 -19.31 -3.33
C PRO A 93 -13.09 -18.71 -3.80
N MET A 94 -12.04 -18.86 -2.99
CA MET A 94 -10.69 -18.37 -3.28
C MET A 94 -9.69 -19.52 -3.17
N PRO A 95 -9.41 -20.27 -4.27
CA PRO A 95 -8.53 -21.42 -4.23
C PRO A 95 -7.12 -21.04 -3.75
N PRO A 96 -6.60 -21.64 -2.64
CA PRO A 96 -5.35 -21.20 -2.02
C PRO A 96 -4.13 -21.29 -2.93
N LEU A 97 -3.98 -22.34 -3.72
CA LEU A 97 -2.84 -22.52 -4.63
C LEU A 97 -2.80 -21.43 -5.72
N ARG A 98 -3.96 -21.11 -6.29
CA ARG A 98 -4.06 -20.08 -7.32
C ARG A 98 -3.83 -18.67 -6.76
N ALA A 99 -4.41 -18.38 -5.59
CA ALA A 99 -4.18 -17.13 -4.88
C ALA A 99 -2.70 -16.97 -4.48
N SER A 100 -2.07 -18.05 -3.99
CA SER A 100 -0.65 -18.03 -3.65
C SER A 100 0.24 -17.81 -4.86
N TRP A 101 -0.05 -18.46 -6.01
CA TRP A 101 0.71 -18.20 -7.24
C TRP A 101 0.62 -16.72 -7.64
N HIS A 102 -0.59 -16.17 -7.68
CA HIS A 102 -0.79 -14.75 -8.02
C HIS A 102 -0.06 -13.82 -7.04
N ALA A 103 -0.16 -14.09 -5.74
CA ALA A 103 0.49 -13.31 -4.69
C ALA A 103 2.02 -13.40 -4.76
N LEU A 104 2.58 -14.60 -4.93
CA LEU A 104 4.02 -14.78 -5.05
C LEU A 104 4.59 -14.08 -6.28
N THR A 105 3.88 -14.10 -7.41
CA THR A 105 4.29 -13.33 -8.59
C THR A 105 4.37 -11.83 -8.27
N GLN A 106 3.42 -11.28 -7.51
CA GLN A 106 3.47 -9.88 -7.06
C GLN A 106 4.71 -9.60 -6.20
N ILE A 107 5.03 -10.47 -5.23
CA ILE A 107 6.22 -10.30 -4.38
C ILE A 107 7.49 -10.32 -5.24
N VAL A 108 7.61 -11.29 -6.15
CA VAL A 108 8.79 -11.41 -7.04
C VAL A 108 9.00 -10.14 -7.86
N ILE A 109 7.99 -9.64 -8.56
CA ILE A 109 8.18 -8.47 -9.41
C ILE A 109 8.46 -7.18 -8.60
N VAL A 110 7.83 -7.03 -7.41
CA VAL A 110 8.08 -5.87 -6.55
C VAL A 110 9.50 -5.94 -5.96
N SER A 111 9.99 -7.13 -5.62
CA SER A 111 11.37 -7.33 -5.18
C SER A 111 12.37 -6.96 -6.27
N LEU A 112 12.04 -7.23 -7.54
CA LEU A 112 12.82 -6.84 -8.73
C LEU A 112 12.59 -5.38 -9.14
N GLY A 113 11.87 -4.59 -8.36
CA GLY A 113 11.75 -3.15 -8.52
C GLY A 113 10.49 -2.63 -9.19
N ALA A 114 9.50 -3.49 -9.51
CA ALA A 114 8.25 -3.04 -10.13
C ALA A 114 7.55 -1.95 -9.32
N SER A 115 7.08 -0.91 -10.01
CA SER A 115 6.51 0.30 -9.38
C SER A 115 5.04 0.11 -8.95
N VAL A 116 4.80 -0.92 -8.11
CA VAL A 116 3.49 -1.23 -7.49
C VAL A 116 3.70 -1.72 -6.06
N GLY A 117 2.64 -1.64 -5.25
CA GLY A 117 2.70 -2.03 -3.84
C GLY A 117 2.71 -3.56 -3.64
N ARG A 118 3.32 -3.99 -2.54
CA ARG A 118 3.45 -5.40 -2.15
C ARG A 118 2.36 -5.88 -1.18
N GLU A 119 1.48 -5.01 -0.76
CA GLU A 119 0.49 -5.24 0.30
C GLU A 119 -0.66 -6.16 -0.11
N VAL A 120 -0.91 -6.34 -1.41
CA VAL A 120 -2.01 -7.19 -1.90
C VAL A 120 -1.66 -8.67 -1.71
N ALA A 121 -0.42 -9.06 -1.96
CA ALA A 121 0.04 -10.44 -1.90
C ALA A 121 -0.22 -11.13 -0.54
N PRO A 122 0.26 -10.59 0.60
CA PRO A 122 0.01 -11.22 1.90
C PRO A 122 -1.48 -11.22 2.27
N ARG A 123 -2.26 -10.22 1.85
CA ARG A 123 -3.71 -10.18 2.07
C ARG A 123 -4.44 -11.27 1.30
N GLU A 124 -4.08 -11.50 0.04
CA GLU A 124 -4.65 -12.56 -0.80
C GLU A 124 -4.35 -13.94 -0.25
N MET A 125 -3.09 -14.21 0.09
CA MET A 125 -2.70 -15.50 0.65
C MET A 125 -3.38 -15.75 2.00
N ALA A 126 -3.36 -14.79 2.90
CA ALA A 126 -3.97 -14.90 4.21
C ALA A 126 -5.50 -15.11 4.12
N ALA A 127 -6.19 -14.38 3.23
CA ALA A 127 -7.61 -14.56 2.97
C ALA A 127 -7.93 -15.96 2.45
N ALA A 128 -7.17 -16.46 1.48
CA ALA A 128 -7.39 -17.76 0.86
C ALA A 128 -7.21 -18.92 1.88
N PHE A 129 -6.15 -18.87 2.69
CA PHE A 129 -5.93 -19.88 3.73
C PHE A 129 -6.97 -19.81 4.86
N SER A 130 -7.38 -18.58 5.26
CA SER A 130 -8.37 -18.43 6.31
C SER A 130 -9.76 -18.87 5.88
N ALA A 131 -10.12 -18.70 4.61
CA ALA A 131 -11.36 -19.24 4.07
C ALA A 131 -11.41 -20.77 4.22
N ALA A 132 -10.33 -21.46 3.88
CA ALA A 132 -10.24 -22.91 4.06
C ALA A 132 -10.32 -23.35 5.53
N VAL A 133 -9.74 -22.56 6.46
CA VAL A 133 -9.87 -22.83 7.92
C VAL A 133 -11.30 -22.61 8.38
N ALA A 134 -11.94 -21.53 7.97
CA ALA A 134 -13.31 -21.20 8.34
C ALA A 134 -14.30 -22.30 7.88
N ASP A 135 -14.11 -22.79 6.66
CA ASP A 135 -14.93 -23.86 6.09
C ASP A 135 -14.73 -25.19 6.88
N ARG A 136 -13.49 -25.54 7.25
CA ARG A 136 -13.20 -26.75 8.06
C ARG A 136 -13.73 -26.67 9.49
N LEU A 137 -13.76 -25.51 10.09
CA LEU A 137 -14.31 -25.30 11.43
C LEU A 137 -15.85 -25.18 11.44
N GLY A 138 -16.48 -25.20 10.27
CA GLY A 138 -17.93 -25.07 10.13
C GLY A 138 -18.44 -23.74 10.71
N LEU A 139 -17.77 -22.63 10.39
CA LEU A 139 -18.21 -21.30 10.82
C LEU A 139 -19.51 -20.90 10.11
N THR A 140 -20.30 -20.11 10.79
CA THR A 140 -21.46 -19.47 10.13
C THR A 140 -21.01 -18.56 8.99
N PRO A 141 -21.84 -18.27 7.97
CA PRO A 141 -21.46 -17.35 6.89
C PRO A 141 -21.00 -15.98 7.41
N GLU A 142 -21.59 -15.47 8.48
CA GLU A 142 -21.19 -14.23 9.12
C GLU A 142 -19.81 -14.33 9.79
N ASP A 143 -19.56 -15.38 10.57
CA ASP A 143 -18.28 -15.60 11.23
C ASP A 143 -17.17 -15.86 10.21
N ARG A 144 -17.46 -16.60 9.11
CA ARG A 144 -16.56 -16.79 7.99
C ARG A 144 -16.17 -15.45 7.35
N ARG A 145 -17.15 -14.58 7.10
CA ARG A 145 -16.93 -13.24 6.57
C ARG A 145 -16.00 -12.43 7.47
N ILE A 146 -16.24 -12.44 8.78
CA ILE A 146 -15.39 -11.76 9.76
C ILE A 146 -13.97 -12.31 9.72
N ILE A 147 -13.77 -13.62 9.78
CA ILE A 147 -12.44 -14.25 9.83
C ILE A 147 -11.64 -13.98 8.55
N VAL A 148 -12.24 -14.15 7.38
CA VAL A 148 -11.56 -13.89 6.11
C VAL A 148 -11.11 -12.43 6.00
N ALA A 149 -11.96 -11.49 6.39
CA ALA A 149 -11.61 -10.08 6.40
C ALA A 149 -10.51 -9.76 7.42
N CYS A 150 -10.64 -10.26 8.66
CA CYS A 150 -9.65 -10.02 9.73
C CYS A 150 -8.29 -10.58 9.35
N THR A 151 -8.25 -11.77 8.75
CA THR A 151 -7.00 -12.40 8.35
C THR A 151 -6.35 -11.69 7.16
N ALA A 152 -7.15 -11.18 6.23
CA ALA A 152 -6.61 -10.34 5.15
C ALA A 152 -5.98 -9.04 5.68
N GLY A 153 -6.64 -8.35 6.62
CA GLY A 153 -6.05 -7.18 7.29
C GLY A 153 -4.83 -7.51 8.12
N ALA A 154 -4.84 -8.68 8.78
CA ALA A 154 -3.70 -9.19 9.53
C ALA A 154 -2.49 -9.52 8.61
N GLY A 155 -2.72 -9.96 7.38
CA GLY A 155 -1.67 -10.12 6.36
C GLY A 155 -1.01 -8.80 6.00
N LEU A 156 -1.79 -7.71 5.90
CA LEU A 156 -1.25 -6.36 5.75
C LEU A 156 -0.43 -5.95 6.99
N ALA A 157 -0.98 -6.18 8.19
CA ALA A 157 -0.31 -5.88 9.45
C ALA A 157 1.04 -6.59 9.56
N ALA A 158 1.10 -7.87 9.22
CA ALA A 158 2.29 -8.71 9.31
C ALA A 158 3.43 -8.24 8.39
N VAL A 159 3.13 -7.87 7.13
CA VAL A 159 4.17 -7.49 6.17
C VAL A 159 4.80 -6.14 6.46
N TYR A 160 4.07 -5.26 7.13
CA TYR A 160 4.52 -3.90 7.46
C TYR A 160 4.73 -3.65 8.96
N SER A 161 4.41 -4.63 9.81
CA SER A 161 4.49 -4.51 11.29
C SER A 161 3.61 -3.40 11.87
N ILE A 162 2.37 -3.28 11.38
CA ILE A 162 1.39 -2.22 11.69
C ILE A 162 0.09 -2.80 12.24
N PRO A 163 0.06 -3.26 13.51
CA PRO A 163 -1.08 -3.99 14.06
C PRO A 163 -2.38 -3.18 14.11
N LEU A 164 -2.33 -1.90 14.46
CA LEU A 164 -3.52 -1.05 14.54
C LEU A 164 -4.10 -0.79 13.15
N SER A 165 -3.25 -0.46 12.19
CA SER A 165 -3.69 -0.18 10.81
C SER A 165 -4.31 -1.41 10.15
N GLY A 166 -3.77 -2.61 10.39
CA GLY A 166 -4.37 -3.84 9.87
C GLY A 166 -5.77 -4.11 10.42
N ALA A 167 -5.99 -3.87 11.71
CA ALA A 167 -7.29 -3.98 12.35
C ALA A 167 -8.28 -2.93 11.81
N ILE A 168 -7.88 -1.66 11.74
CA ILE A 168 -8.70 -0.56 11.23
C ILE A 168 -9.02 -0.75 9.75
N TYR A 169 -8.04 -1.15 8.93
CA TYR A 169 -8.24 -1.51 7.53
C TYR A 169 -9.32 -2.59 7.36
N THR A 170 -9.31 -3.59 8.21
CA THR A 170 -10.34 -4.66 8.22
C THR A 170 -11.72 -4.07 8.45
N LEU A 171 -11.87 -3.26 9.50
CA LEU A 171 -13.17 -2.72 9.91
C LEU A 171 -13.70 -1.67 8.93
N GLU A 172 -12.84 -0.80 8.44
CA GLU A 172 -13.21 0.35 7.60
C GLU A 172 -13.38 -0.01 6.12
N ILE A 173 -12.59 -0.96 5.59
CA ILE A 173 -12.54 -1.25 4.15
C ILE A 173 -13.14 -2.61 3.81
N LEU A 174 -12.77 -3.66 4.53
CA LEU A 174 -13.17 -5.01 4.16
C LEU A 174 -14.56 -5.39 4.68
N LEU A 175 -14.89 -5.01 5.91
CA LEU A 175 -16.18 -5.34 6.49
C LEU A 175 -17.22 -4.24 6.31
N ILE A 176 -16.78 -2.97 6.29
CA ILE A 176 -17.66 -1.77 6.30
C ILE A 176 -18.75 -1.90 7.40
N SER A 177 -18.39 -2.58 8.48
CA SER A 177 -19.31 -3.02 9.51
C SER A 177 -19.04 -2.30 10.82
N ARG A 178 -20.12 -1.90 11.49
CA ARG A 178 -20.12 -1.39 12.87
C ARG A 178 -20.40 -2.49 13.90
N SER A 179 -20.35 -3.76 13.52
CA SER A 179 -20.59 -4.88 14.43
C SER A 179 -19.45 -5.00 15.43
N GLY A 180 -19.76 -4.83 16.71
CA GLY A 180 -18.82 -5.05 17.81
C GLY A 180 -18.21 -6.47 17.82
N ARG A 181 -18.89 -7.45 17.20
CA ARG A 181 -18.42 -8.84 17.07
C ARG A 181 -17.15 -8.96 16.23
N ALA A 182 -16.90 -8.05 15.28
CA ALA A 182 -15.72 -8.06 14.41
C ALA A 182 -14.50 -7.35 15.04
N VAL A 183 -14.71 -6.48 16.03
CA VAL A 183 -13.64 -5.64 16.58
C VAL A 183 -12.57 -6.48 17.25
N ALA A 184 -12.93 -7.34 18.19
CA ALA A 184 -11.97 -8.19 18.91
C ALA A 184 -11.18 -9.12 17.96
N PRO A 185 -11.80 -9.85 17.02
CA PRO A 185 -11.08 -10.63 16.01
C PRO A 185 -10.12 -9.77 15.16
N ALA A 186 -10.51 -8.55 14.74
CA ALA A 186 -9.66 -7.70 13.92
C ALA A 186 -8.36 -7.30 14.65
N PHE A 187 -8.46 -6.86 15.90
CA PHE A 187 -7.29 -6.49 16.70
C PHE A 187 -6.44 -7.69 17.09
N LEU A 188 -7.07 -8.81 17.48
CA LEU A 188 -6.36 -10.01 17.89
C LEU A 188 -5.61 -10.65 16.71
N THR A 189 -6.26 -10.84 15.55
CA THR A 189 -5.58 -11.41 14.38
C THR A 189 -4.42 -10.54 13.93
N SER A 190 -4.60 -9.22 13.89
CA SER A 190 -3.54 -8.28 13.49
C SER A 190 -2.38 -8.27 14.49
N GLY A 191 -2.66 -8.24 15.81
CA GLY A 191 -1.65 -8.30 16.86
C GLY A 191 -0.85 -9.60 16.83
N ILE A 192 -1.54 -10.75 16.77
CA ILE A 192 -0.90 -12.07 16.66
C ILE A 192 -0.03 -12.15 15.39
N ALA A 193 -0.55 -11.68 14.26
CA ALA A 193 0.18 -11.74 13.00
C ALA A 193 1.46 -10.91 13.03
N VAL A 194 1.45 -9.74 13.65
CA VAL A 194 2.66 -8.93 13.83
C VAL A 194 3.64 -9.61 14.78
N LEU A 195 3.18 -10.13 15.93
CA LEU A 195 4.06 -10.88 16.86
C LEU A 195 4.76 -12.04 16.16
N VAL A 196 4.03 -12.84 15.41
CA VAL A 196 4.60 -13.99 14.67
C VAL A 196 5.57 -13.52 13.58
N SER A 197 5.22 -12.45 12.83
CA SER A 197 6.04 -11.98 11.72
C SER A 197 7.29 -11.21 12.14
N THR A 198 7.38 -10.75 13.39
CA THR A 198 8.54 -10.04 13.95
C THR A 198 9.38 -10.90 14.87
N GLY A 199 8.96 -12.14 15.16
CA GLY A 199 9.64 -13.02 16.11
C GLY A 199 9.69 -12.42 17.52
N PHE A 200 8.65 -11.69 17.93
CA PHE A 200 8.55 -10.97 19.21
C PHE A 200 9.58 -9.84 19.40
N THR A 201 10.30 -9.45 18.35
CA THR A 201 11.18 -8.27 18.39
C THR A 201 10.39 -6.99 18.18
N ARG A 202 10.93 -5.87 18.69
CA ARG A 202 10.31 -4.57 18.48
C ARG A 202 10.41 -4.19 16.98
N PRO A 203 9.31 -3.91 16.30
CA PRO A 203 9.37 -3.49 14.91
C PRO A 203 9.97 -2.08 14.80
N GLU A 204 10.83 -1.89 13.81
CA GLU A 204 11.28 -0.57 13.41
C GLU A 204 10.20 0.14 12.57
N ALA A 205 10.21 1.46 12.60
CA ALA A 205 9.35 2.25 11.73
C ALA A 205 9.67 1.99 10.25
N PHE A 206 8.63 1.95 9.42
CA PHE A 206 8.80 1.65 7.99
C PHE A 206 9.49 2.79 7.22
N TYR A 207 9.35 4.02 7.72
CA TYR A 207 10.05 5.21 7.24
C TYR A 207 10.87 5.84 8.36
N ALA A 208 12.09 6.23 8.05
CA ALA A 208 12.90 7.07 8.92
C ALA A 208 12.43 8.54 8.75
N VAL A 209 11.68 9.03 9.72
CA VAL A 209 11.16 10.42 9.73
C VAL A 209 11.54 11.06 11.05
N PRO A 210 12.09 12.28 11.04
CA PRO A 210 12.39 13.00 12.29
C PRO A 210 11.12 13.18 13.12
N THR A 211 11.27 13.40 14.42
CA THR A 211 10.12 13.70 15.29
C THR A 211 9.49 15.01 14.86
N LEU A 212 8.25 14.93 14.38
CA LEU A 212 7.52 16.08 13.87
C LEU A 212 6.90 16.89 15.01
N THR A 213 7.12 18.19 14.99
CA THR A 213 6.54 19.12 15.97
C THR A 213 5.37 19.88 15.35
N PRO A 214 4.23 20.00 16.06
CA PRO A 214 3.11 20.78 15.58
C PRO A 214 3.47 22.28 15.66
N SER A 215 3.01 23.05 14.67
CA SER A 215 3.07 24.50 14.66
C SER A 215 1.73 25.09 14.20
N LEU A 216 1.51 26.38 14.48
CA LEU A 216 0.34 27.09 13.94
C LEU A 216 0.38 27.08 12.40
N SER A 217 1.55 27.33 11.81
CA SER A 217 1.78 27.26 10.37
C SER A 217 1.36 25.92 9.78
N LEU A 218 1.82 24.81 10.38
CA LEU A 218 1.47 23.46 9.96
C LEU A 218 -0.03 23.17 10.08
N THR A 219 -0.66 23.64 11.13
CA THR A 219 -2.09 23.44 11.39
C THR A 219 -2.96 24.19 10.36
N VAL A 220 -2.60 25.42 10.02
CA VAL A 220 -3.28 26.19 8.98
C VAL A 220 -3.04 25.57 7.60
N PHE A 221 -1.79 25.16 7.31
CA PHE A 221 -1.47 24.43 6.09
C PHE A 221 -2.36 23.17 5.96
N ALA A 222 -2.49 22.38 7.00
CA ALA A 222 -3.28 21.16 7.01
C ALA A 222 -4.75 21.41 6.64
N ALA A 223 -5.34 22.45 7.17
CA ALA A 223 -6.72 22.83 6.88
C ALA A 223 -6.92 23.28 5.41
N ILE A 224 -5.97 24.02 4.86
CA ILE A 224 -6.04 24.55 3.48
C ILE A 224 -5.65 23.49 2.44
N ALA A 225 -4.57 22.75 2.68
CA ALA A 225 -4.05 21.75 1.75
C ALA A 225 -4.82 20.42 1.80
N GLY A 226 -5.50 20.10 2.90
CA GLY A 226 -6.31 18.88 3.05
C GLY A 226 -7.25 18.64 1.86
N PRO A 227 -8.12 19.56 1.49
CA PRO A 227 -9.00 19.43 0.32
C PRO A 227 -8.25 19.16 -1.00
N LEU A 228 -7.07 19.74 -1.20
CA LEU A 228 -6.24 19.52 -2.40
C LEU A 228 -5.71 18.08 -2.43
N PHE A 229 -5.20 17.57 -1.30
CA PHE A 229 -4.81 16.17 -1.18
C PHE A 229 -5.97 15.22 -1.46
N GLY A 230 -7.17 15.59 -1.00
CA GLY A 230 -8.39 14.85 -1.25
C GLY A 230 -8.77 14.77 -2.72
N ALA A 231 -8.72 15.90 -3.42
CA ALA A 231 -8.98 15.97 -4.86
C ALA A 231 -7.97 15.14 -5.66
N ALA A 232 -6.68 15.25 -5.32
CA ALA A 232 -5.61 14.48 -5.95
C ALA A 232 -5.75 12.97 -5.69
N GLY A 233 -6.03 12.55 -4.45
CA GLY A 233 -6.26 11.15 -4.09
C GLY A 233 -7.47 10.56 -4.81
N TRP A 234 -8.57 11.32 -4.93
CA TRP A 234 -9.74 10.92 -5.71
C TRP A 234 -9.41 10.77 -7.22
N ALA A 235 -8.66 11.71 -7.79
CA ALA A 235 -8.24 11.64 -9.18
C ALA A 235 -7.34 10.43 -9.44
N PHE A 236 -6.36 10.17 -8.56
CA PHE A 236 -5.50 8.99 -8.62
C PHE A 236 -6.31 7.69 -8.55
N LYS A 237 -7.25 7.57 -7.61
CA LYS A 237 -8.14 6.41 -7.52
C LYS A 237 -8.90 6.17 -8.83
N LYS A 238 -9.42 7.22 -9.46
CA LYS A 238 -10.12 7.10 -10.76
C LYS A 238 -9.19 6.68 -11.88
N ALA A 239 -7.97 7.25 -11.94
CA ALA A 239 -6.96 6.88 -12.92
C ALA A 239 -6.59 5.41 -12.80
N VAL A 240 -6.29 4.94 -11.57
CA VAL A 240 -5.98 3.54 -11.29
C VAL A 240 -7.14 2.62 -11.69
N ALA A 241 -8.38 2.96 -11.33
CA ALA A 241 -9.55 2.15 -11.67
C ALA A 241 -9.73 2.01 -13.18
N ARG A 242 -9.61 3.12 -13.94
CA ARG A 242 -9.70 3.11 -15.40
C ARG A 242 -8.60 2.28 -16.03
N ILE A 243 -7.36 2.53 -15.65
CA ILE A 243 -6.18 1.84 -16.21
C ILE A 243 -6.22 0.35 -15.88
N SER A 244 -6.63 -0.02 -14.66
CA SER A 244 -6.74 -1.41 -14.23
C SER A 244 -7.80 -2.18 -15.02
N ALA A 245 -8.87 -1.54 -15.45
CA ALA A 245 -9.91 -2.16 -16.28
C ALA A 245 -9.39 -2.50 -17.70
N GLU A 246 -8.43 -1.74 -18.20
CA GLU A 246 -7.87 -1.88 -19.54
C GLU A 246 -6.56 -2.71 -19.57
N ARG A 247 -6.13 -3.28 -18.44
CA ARG A 247 -4.88 -4.07 -18.38
C ARG A 247 -5.02 -5.36 -19.21
N PRO A 248 -3.97 -5.76 -19.99
CA PRO A 248 -4.00 -6.99 -20.75
C PRO A 248 -3.98 -8.21 -19.82
N ARG A 249 -4.81 -9.21 -20.17
CA ARG A 249 -4.86 -10.54 -19.52
C ARG A 249 -4.66 -11.67 -20.52
N ASP A 250 -4.20 -11.32 -21.72
CA ASP A 250 -3.93 -12.21 -22.84
C ASP A 250 -2.43 -12.16 -23.22
N TRP A 251 -2.07 -12.66 -24.37
CA TRP A 251 -0.70 -12.68 -24.86
C TRP A 251 -0.03 -11.29 -24.92
N ARG A 252 -0.82 -10.21 -24.97
CA ARG A 252 -0.30 -8.83 -25.01
C ARG A 252 0.51 -8.48 -23.74
N VAL A 253 0.23 -9.14 -22.61
CA VAL A 253 1.00 -8.94 -21.38
C VAL A 253 2.47 -9.32 -21.57
N LEU A 254 2.77 -10.30 -22.46
CA LEU A 254 4.14 -10.77 -22.72
C LEU A 254 5.05 -9.70 -23.35
N ALA A 255 4.48 -8.72 -24.03
CA ALA A 255 5.23 -7.58 -24.55
C ALA A 255 5.03 -6.33 -23.68
N ALA A 256 3.80 -6.05 -23.25
CA ALA A 256 3.47 -4.80 -22.57
C ALA A 256 4.20 -4.64 -21.22
N LEU A 257 4.22 -5.69 -20.39
CA LEU A 257 4.82 -5.58 -19.06
C LEU A 257 6.36 -5.50 -19.10
N PRO A 258 7.10 -6.29 -19.92
CA PRO A 258 8.53 -6.10 -20.08
C PRO A 258 8.93 -4.72 -20.62
N ILE A 259 8.21 -4.20 -21.62
CA ILE A 259 8.46 -2.86 -22.17
C ILE A 259 8.22 -1.79 -21.09
N ALA A 260 7.12 -1.87 -20.35
CA ALA A 260 6.85 -0.94 -19.26
C ALA A 260 7.94 -1.02 -18.17
N SER A 261 8.36 -2.23 -17.80
CA SER A 261 9.42 -2.44 -16.80
C SER A 261 10.78 -1.92 -17.30
N PHE A 262 11.09 -2.07 -18.58
CA PHE A 262 12.26 -1.45 -19.21
C PHE A 262 12.21 0.09 -19.09
N LEU A 263 11.07 0.70 -19.40
CA LEU A 263 10.90 2.16 -19.28
C LEU A 263 11.01 2.64 -17.83
N VAL A 264 10.50 1.87 -16.86
CA VAL A 264 10.71 2.14 -15.43
C VAL A 264 12.20 2.04 -15.08
N GLY A 265 12.90 1.04 -15.63
CA GLY A 265 14.35 0.87 -15.49
C GLY A 265 15.13 2.07 -16.05
N VAL A 266 14.79 2.53 -17.23
CA VAL A 266 15.36 3.73 -17.84
C VAL A 266 15.09 4.97 -16.97
N THR A 267 13.86 5.16 -16.50
CA THR A 267 13.51 6.28 -15.59
C THR A 267 14.33 6.23 -14.31
N SER A 268 14.60 5.04 -13.77
CA SER A 268 15.37 4.86 -12.54
C SER A 268 16.84 5.29 -12.65
N VAL A 269 17.36 5.45 -13.86
CA VAL A 269 18.73 5.94 -14.08
C VAL A 269 18.89 7.37 -13.53
N TRP A 270 17.87 8.20 -13.73
CA TRP A 270 17.85 9.60 -13.25
C TRP A 270 17.11 9.75 -11.91
N VAL A 271 16.12 8.91 -11.66
CA VAL A 271 15.29 8.95 -10.44
C VAL A 271 15.27 7.57 -9.79
N PRO A 272 16.33 7.15 -9.06
CA PRO A 272 16.42 5.82 -8.44
C PRO A 272 15.25 5.52 -7.50
N SER A 273 14.68 6.53 -6.88
CA SER A 273 13.57 6.40 -5.93
C SER A 273 12.26 5.89 -6.54
N VAL A 274 12.13 5.78 -7.89
CA VAL A 274 10.93 5.18 -8.51
C VAL A 274 10.89 3.67 -8.37
N VAL A 275 12.03 3.02 -8.07
CA VAL A 275 12.14 1.57 -7.92
C VAL A 275 11.31 1.06 -6.75
N GLY A 276 10.60 -0.05 -6.99
CA GLY A 276 9.83 -0.75 -5.97
C GLY A 276 8.48 -0.11 -5.62
N ASN A 277 7.95 -0.49 -4.47
CA ASN A 277 6.57 -0.23 -4.04
C ASN A 277 6.22 1.23 -3.72
N GLY A 278 7.17 2.15 -3.72
CA GLY A 278 6.98 3.55 -3.35
C GLY A 278 7.64 3.92 -2.01
N GLN A 279 8.19 2.96 -1.27
CA GLN A 279 8.93 3.24 -0.03
C GLN A 279 10.09 4.19 -0.31
N ALA A 280 10.89 3.92 -1.33
CA ALA A 280 12.01 4.77 -1.74
C ALA A 280 11.57 6.21 -2.06
N SER A 281 10.49 6.37 -2.86
CA SER A 281 9.98 7.71 -3.20
C SER A 281 9.44 8.47 -1.98
N ALA A 282 8.70 7.80 -1.10
CA ALA A 282 8.19 8.43 0.12
C ALA A 282 9.33 8.79 1.07
N GLN A 283 10.30 7.89 1.29
CA GLN A 283 11.48 8.16 2.11
C GLN A 283 12.25 9.38 1.60
N THR A 284 12.44 9.47 0.29
CA THR A 284 13.06 10.65 -0.33
C THR A 284 12.32 11.95 0.01
N GLN A 285 10.99 11.94 0.07
CA GLN A 285 10.21 13.13 0.39
C GLN A 285 10.19 13.45 1.90
N PHE A 286 10.34 12.43 2.76
CA PHE A 286 10.49 12.60 4.21
C PHE A 286 11.90 13.06 4.59
N ASP A 287 12.90 12.69 3.80
CA ASP A 287 14.28 13.13 3.99
C ASP A 287 14.49 14.51 3.33
N ALA A 288 14.36 15.56 4.14
CA ALA A 288 14.42 16.94 3.68
C ALA A 288 15.85 17.45 3.35
N THR A 289 16.87 16.61 3.38
CA THR A 289 18.27 17.02 3.09
C THR A 289 18.45 17.58 1.69
N TRP A 290 17.63 17.16 0.71
CA TRP A 290 17.61 17.67 -0.66
C TRP A 290 16.91 19.03 -0.82
N ALA A 291 16.22 19.54 0.22
CA ALA A 291 15.42 20.78 0.12
C ALA A 291 16.28 22.04 -0.10
N THR A 292 17.57 21.97 0.24
CA THR A 292 18.54 23.02 0.00
C THR A 292 19.11 22.90 -1.43
N GLY A 293 18.71 23.78 -2.34
CA GLY A 293 19.25 23.88 -3.71
C GLY A 293 18.24 23.52 -4.81
N MET A 294 18.04 22.26 -5.15
CA MET A 294 17.09 21.84 -6.21
C MET A 294 15.65 21.60 -5.74
N GLY A 295 15.35 21.88 -4.49
CA GLY A 295 14.19 21.60 -3.68
C GLY A 295 12.89 21.27 -4.43
N LEU A 296 12.17 22.30 -4.92
CA LEU A 296 10.85 22.13 -5.55
C LEU A 296 10.91 21.29 -6.84
N THR A 297 11.91 21.53 -7.69
CA THR A 297 12.06 20.82 -8.97
C THR A 297 12.31 19.34 -8.73
N PHE A 298 13.14 19.00 -7.75
CA PHE A 298 13.44 17.61 -7.42
C PHE A 298 12.21 16.90 -6.83
N ALA A 299 11.49 17.51 -5.88
CA ALA A 299 10.27 16.97 -5.32
C ALA A 299 9.22 16.69 -6.41
N LEU A 300 9.04 17.64 -7.33
CA LEU A 300 8.10 17.52 -8.46
C LEU A 300 8.54 16.40 -9.41
N LEU A 301 9.83 16.31 -9.74
CA LEU A 301 10.37 15.25 -10.59
C LEU A 301 10.09 13.85 -10.00
N VAL A 302 10.38 13.64 -8.71
CA VAL A 302 10.13 12.37 -8.02
C VAL A 302 8.63 12.05 -8.01
N LEU A 303 7.76 13.02 -7.70
CA LEU A 303 6.31 12.87 -7.70
C LEU A 303 5.78 12.46 -9.07
N LEU A 304 6.16 13.15 -10.13
CA LEU A 304 5.71 12.88 -11.50
C LEU A 304 6.26 11.55 -12.01
N ALA A 305 7.55 11.27 -11.80
CA ALA A 305 8.17 10.02 -12.20
C ALA A 305 7.52 8.82 -11.50
N LYS A 306 7.27 8.90 -10.18
CA LYS A 306 6.59 7.83 -9.44
C LYS A 306 5.14 7.65 -9.89
N THR A 307 4.42 8.71 -10.14
CA THR A 307 3.05 8.63 -10.68
C THR A 307 3.04 7.92 -12.03
N ALA A 308 3.89 8.35 -12.96
CA ALA A 308 3.96 7.79 -14.30
C ALA A 308 4.37 6.31 -14.29
N THR A 309 5.42 5.95 -13.54
CA THR A 309 5.91 4.57 -13.47
C THR A 309 4.89 3.63 -12.82
N THR A 310 4.17 4.07 -11.79
CA THR A 310 3.10 3.29 -11.16
C THR A 310 1.94 3.04 -12.13
N LEU A 311 1.43 4.09 -12.78
CA LEU A 311 0.33 3.96 -13.73
C LEU A 311 0.73 3.14 -14.96
N LEU A 312 1.96 3.31 -15.47
CA LEU A 312 2.50 2.52 -16.56
C LEU A 312 2.58 1.03 -16.23
N THR A 313 3.11 0.68 -15.06
CA THR A 313 3.21 -0.71 -14.59
C THR A 313 1.82 -1.36 -14.52
N ILE A 314 0.83 -0.67 -13.96
CA ILE A 314 -0.55 -1.17 -13.86
C ILE A 314 -1.17 -1.33 -15.25
N ARG A 315 -1.01 -0.34 -16.14
CA ARG A 315 -1.56 -0.36 -17.51
C ARG A 315 -1.02 -1.51 -18.35
N ALA A 316 0.25 -1.82 -18.15
CA ALA A 316 0.94 -2.87 -18.86
C ALA A 316 0.59 -4.30 -18.41
N GLY A 317 -0.23 -4.46 -17.38
CA GLY A 317 -0.63 -5.77 -16.85
C GLY A 317 0.04 -6.16 -15.54
N GLY A 318 0.83 -5.29 -14.93
CA GLY A 318 1.38 -5.51 -13.61
C GLY A 318 0.28 -5.53 -12.55
N TRP A 319 0.29 -6.54 -11.66
CA TRP A 319 -0.58 -6.66 -10.51
C TRP A 319 0.19 -6.32 -9.25
N GLY A 320 -0.45 -5.57 -8.38
CA GLY A 320 0.10 -5.16 -7.10
C GLY A 320 -0.82 -4.13 -6.45
N GLY A 321 -0.48 -3.72 -5.23
CA GLY A 321 -1.23 -2.71 -4.52
C GLY A 321 -0.89 -1.29 -4.95
N VAL A 322 -1.72 -0.37 -4.51
CA VAL A 322 -1.51 1.07 -4.70
C VAL A 322 -1.46 1.84 -3.37
N LEU A 323 -1.40 1.11 -2.25
CA LEU A 323 -1.38 1.71 -0.91
C LEU A 323 -0.06 2.47 -0.70
N THR A 324 1.07 1.77 -0.80
CA THR A 324 2.39 2.41 -0.66
C THR A 324 2.72 3.41 -1.76
N PRO A 325 2.37 3.18 -3.05
CA PRO A 325 2.41 4.25 -4.04
C PRO A 325 1.58 5.48 -3.67
N ALA A 326 0.37 5.31 -3.11
CA ALA A 326 -0.45 6.44 -2.69
C ALA A 326 0.19 7.24 -1.53
N VAL A 327 0.85 6.56 -0.58
CA VAL A 327 1.65 7.22 0.46
C VAL A 327 2.77 8.06 -0.18
N ALA A 328 3.50 7.49 -1.15
CA ALA A 328 4.58 8.19 -1.84
C ALA A 328 4.09 9.42 -2.64
N LEU A 329 2.96 9.28 -3.34
CA LEU A 329 2.37 10.39 -4.09
C LEU A 329 1.84 11.48 -3.16
N GLY A 330 1.22 11.09 -2.05
CA GLY A 330 0.77 12.02 -1.03
C GLY A 330 1.94 12.76 -0.36
N ALA A 331 3.01 12.06 0.01
CA ALA A 331 4.23 12.66 0.56
C ALA A 331 4.86 13.64 -0.43
N GLY A 332 4.99 13.23 -1.71
CA GLY A 332 5.51 14.10 -2.76
C GLY A 332 4.67 15.36 -2.98
N LEU A 333 3.33 15.23 -3.01
CA LEU A 333 2.45 16.37 -3.14
C LEU A 333 2.52 17.29 -1.92
N GLY A 334 2.63 16.71 -0.71
CA GLY A 334 2.85 17.46 0.53
C GLY A 334 4.14 18.26 0.50
N ALA A 335 5.24 17.66 0.05
CA ALA A 335 6.52 18.33 -0.11
C ALA A 335 6.46 19.45 -1.16
N VAL A 336 5.86 19.20 -2.33
CA VAL A 336 5.73 20.17 -3.43
C VAL A 336 4.93 21.41 -3.01
N ILE A 337 3.84 21.23 -2.26
CA ILE A 337 3.02 22.36 -1.78
C ILE A 337 3.65 23.00 -0.53
N GLY A 338 4.27 22.17 0.32
CA GLY A 338 4.85 22.59 1.60
C GLY A 338 6.11 23.43 1.46
N LEU A 339 6.95 23.18 0.44
CA LEU A 339 8.16 23.97 0.22
C LEU A 339 7.90 25.49 0.01
N PRO A 340 7.03 25.92 -0.92
CA PRO A 340 6.65 27.31 -1.03
C PRO A 340 5.98 27.85 0.23
N TRP A 341 5.18 27.03 0.91
CA TRP A 341 4.54 27.41 2.16
C TRP A 341 5.59 27.71 3.27
N ALA A 342 6.60 26.83 3.42
CA ALA A 342 7.67 27.02 4.41
C ALA A 342 8.50 28.28 4.15
N THR A 343 8.59 28.69 2.88
CA THR A 343 9.25 29.96 2.49
C THR A 343 8.41 31.17 2.89
N ALA A 344 7.10 31.09 2.70
CA ALA A 344 6.16 32.17 2.99
C ALA A 344 5.86 32.27 4.51
N TRP A 345 5.80 31.15 5.19
CA TRP A 345 5.51 31.06 6.62
C TRP A 345 6.43 30.02 7.29
N PRO A 346 7.63 30.41 7.74
CA PRO A 346 8.59 29.55 8.40
C PRO A 346 8.05 28.91 9.70
N GLY A 347 8.70 27.84 10.17
CA GLY A 347 8.39 27.18 11.43
C GLY A 347 7.84 25.76 11.29
N SER A 348 7.90 25.17 10.09
CA SER A 348 7.58 23.74 9.86
C SER A 348 8.56 23.11 8.88
N GLU A 349 8.91 21.86 9.16
CA GLU A 349 9.81 21.08 8.32
C GLU A 349 9.07 20.50 7.12
N VAL A 350 9.78 20.31 5.98
CA VAL A 350 9.22 19.70 4.77
C VAL A 350 8.66 18.29 5.04
N ALA A 351 9.32 17.52 5.90
CA ALA A 351 8.87 16.22 6.35
C ALA A 351 7.45 16.23 6.96
N ALA A 352 7.09 17.30 7.67
CA ALA A 352 5.76 17.44 8.26
C ALA A 352 4.68 17.66 7.19
N PHE A 353 4.95 18.45 6.16
CA PHE A 353 4.03 18.62 5.03
C PHE A 353 3.90 17.34 4.22
N ALA A 354 5.00 16.62 4.00
CA ALA A 354 5.01 15.30 3.34
C ALA A 354 4.17 14.29 4.12
N PHE A 355 4.29 14.26 5.46
CA PHE A 355 3.48 13.40 6.33
C PHE A 355 1.98 13.69 6.20
N LEU A 356 1.58 14.96 6.25
CA LEU A 356 0.18 15.37 6.10
C LEU A 356 -0.37 14.97 4.73
N GLY A 357 0.41 15.21 3.67
CA GLY A 357 0.05 14.82 2.31
C GLY A 357 -0.11 13.31 2.17
N ALA A 358 0.80 12.52 2.75
CA ALA A 358 0.74 11.05 2.74
C ALA A 358 -0.55 10.53 3.38
N ALA A 359 -0.87 10.98 4.61
CA ALA A 359 -2.06 10.55 5.35
C ALA A 359 -3.37 10.96 4.65
N ALA A 360 -3.45 12.21 4.23
CA ALA A 360 -4.65 12.78 3.62
C ALA A 360 -4.93 12.21 2.22
N PHE A 361 -3.91 12.11 1.37
CA PHE A 361 -4.02 11.52 0.04
C PHE A 361 -4.40 10.04 0.10
N LEU A 362 -3.74 9.26 0.98
CA LEU A 362 -4.04 7.85 1.17
C LEU A 362 -5.49 7.66 1.62
N GLY A 363 -5.91 8.35 2.69
CA GLY A 363 -7.27 8.29 3.22
C GLY A 363 -8.34 8.58 2.16
N ALA A 364 -8.11 9.61 1.34
CA ALA A 364 -9.02 9.98 0.24
C ALA A 364 -9.02 8.95 -0.90
N SER A 365 -7.85 8.46 -1.33
CA SER A 365 -7.72 7.50 -2.42
C SER A 365 -8.37 6.15 -2.08
N MET A 366 -8.30 5.73 -0.82
CA MET A 366 -8.92 4.48 -0.34
C MET A 366 -10.37 4.67 0.10
N LYS A 367 -10.85 5.89 0.32
CA LYS A 367 -12.11 6.23 1.02
C LYS A 367 -12.12 5.70 2.46
N ALA A 368 -10.99 5.75 3.10
CA ALA A 368 -10.74 5.17 4.43
C ALA A 368 -9.87 6.15 5.26
N PRO A 369 -10.47 7.20 5.82
CA PRO A 369 -9.75 8.24 6.55
C PRO A 369 -9.02 7.73 7.78
N PHE A 370 -9.61 6.84 8.57
CA PHE A 370 -8.96 6.28 9.75
C PHE A 370 -7.78 5.39 9.38
N THR A 371 -7.95 4.54 8.36
CA THR A 371 -6.85 3.73 7.84
C THR A 371 -5.71 4.61 7.32
N GLY A 372 -6.02 5.66 6.55
CA GLY A 372 -5.00 6.56 6.02
C GLY A 372 -4.21 7.27 7.11
N LEU A 373 -4.89 7.78 8.15
CA LEU A 373 -4.27 8.45 9.27
C LEU A 373 -3.37 7.52 10.09
N ILE A 374 -3.94 6.43 10.60
CA ILE A 374 -3.23 5.54 11.53
C ILE A 374 -2.09 4.80 10.82
N LEU A 375 -2.28 4.42 9.54
CA LEU A 375 -1.25 3.73 8.78
C LEU A 375 0.00 4.61 8.60
N VAL A 376 -0.16 5.89 8.28
CA VAL A 376 1.01 6.76 8.11
C VAL A 376 1.66 7.06 9.47
N ILE A 377 0.87 7.14 10.56
CA ILE A 377 1.41 7.24 11.93
C ILE A 377 2.26 6.01 12.28
N GLU A 378 1.75 4.79 12.08
CA GLU A 378 2.50 3.56 12.37
C GLU A 378 3.72 3.41 11.43
N PHE A 379 3.60 3.80 10.16
CA PHE A 379 4.72 3.75 9.21
C PHE A 379 5.87 4.67 9.57
N THR A 380 5.58 5.80 10.18
CA THR A 380 6.58 6.83 10.51
C THR A 380 6.97 6.85 11.99
N GLY A 381 6.31 6.05 12.82
CA GLY A 381 6.53 6.03 14.27
C GLY A 381 6.19 7.35 14.97
N GLN A 382 5.38 8.22 14.33
CA GLN A 382 5.01 9.51 14.93
C GLN A 382 4.06 9.35 16.11
N GLY A 383 4.20 10.24 17.08
CA GLY A 383 3.39 10.26 18.30
C GLY A 383 2.11 11.10 18.19
N GLN A 384 1.55 11.42 19.36
CA GLN A 384 0.29 12.15 19.48
C GLN A 384 0.37 13.62 19.01
N THR A 385 1.55 14.20 19.01
CA THR A 385 1.77 15.62 18.73
C THR A 385 1.28 16.04 17.34
N ILE A 386 1.40 15.17 16.35
CA ILE A 386 1.02 15.46 14.95
C ILE A 386 -0.47 15.18 14.66
N LEU A 387 -1.23 14.61 15.61
CA LEU A 387 -2.61 14.15 15.37
C LEU A 387 -3.56 15.26 14.94
N VAL A 388 -3.47 16.45 15.56
CA VAL A 388 -4.39 17.56 15.27
C VAL A 388 -4.25 18.04 13.82
N PRO A 389 -3.06 18.46 13.33
CA PRO A 389 -2.91 18.83 11.93
C PRO A 389 -3.20 17.67 10.98
N ALA A 390 -2.84 16.42 11.32
CA ALA A 390 -3.14 15.27 10.50
C ALA A 390 -4.66 14.99 10.37
N ALA A 391 -5.41 15.10 11.47
CA ALA A 391 -6.87 14.95 11.45
C ALA A 391 -7.55 16.04 10.59
N LEU A 392 -7.08 17.29 10.65
CA LEU A 392 -7.58 18.38 9.81
C LEU A 392 -7.32 18.11 8.33
N ALA A 393 -6.10 17.70 7.98
CA ALA A 393 -5.74 17.38 6.59
C ALA A 393 -6.58 16.20 6.05
N VAL A 394 -6.69 15.11 6.82
CA VAL A 394 -7.47 13.92 6.45
C VAL A 394 -8.96 14.21 6.39
N GLY A 395 -9.49 15.01 7.33
CA GLY A 395 -10.89 15.44 7.35
C GLY A 395 -11.23 16.28 6.11
N GLY A 396 -10.42 17.30 5.80
CA GLY A 396 -10.57 18.13 4.60
C GLY A 396 -10.46 17.32 3.31
N ALA A 397 -9.50 16.37 3.26
CA ALA A 397 -9.34 15.49 2.11
C ALA A 397 -10.55 14.56 1.90
N THR A 398 -11.08 14.01 2.97
CA THR A 398 -12.27 13.14 2.93
C THR A 398 -13.51 13.91 2.45
N ALA A 399 -13.70 15.12 2.95
CA ALA A 399 -14.81 15.98 2.53
C ALA A 399 -14.74 16.30 1.02
N ALA A 400 -13.57 16.72 0.53
CA ALA A 400 -13.35 17.03 -0.88
C ALA A 400 -13.55 15.79 -1.78
N ALA A 401 -12.96 14.65 -1.43
CA ALA A 401 -13.10 13.41 -2.20
C ALA A 401 -14.54 12.90 -2.25
N THR A 402 -15.29 13.04 -1.14
CA THR A 402 -16.72 12.68 -1.05
C THR A 402 -17.56 13.57 -1.96
N TRP A 403 -17.35 14.89 -1.89
CA TRP A 403 -18.05 15.86 -2.72
C TRP A 403 -17.81 15.62 -4.22
N LEU A 404 -16.55 15.42 -4.64
CA LEU A 404 -16.19 15.08 -6.02
C LEU A 404 -16.81 13.77 -6.48
N SER A 405 -16.88 12.76 -5.59
CA SER A 405 -17.50 11.48 -5.89
C SER A 405 -18.99 11.61 -6.16
N ARG A 406 -19.69 12.40 -5.33
CA ARG A 406 -21.14 12.69 -5.48
C ARG A 406 -21.43 13.44 -6.80
N ARG A 407 -20.68 14.49 -7.11
CA ARG A 407 -20.84 15.23 -8.38
C ARG A 407 -20.64 14.33 -9.61
N ALA A 408 -19.62 13.45 -9.56
CA ALA A 408 -19.36 12.54 -10.67
C ALA A 408 -20.45 11.45 -10.84
N SER A 409 -21.19 11.08 -9.79
CA SER A 409 -22.34 10.16 -9.90
C SER A 409 -23.57 10.84 -10.49
N LEU A 410 -23.87 12.07 -10.07
CA LEU A 410 -24.97 12.85 -10.61
C LEU A 410 -24.81 13.12 -12.11
N GLY A 411 -23.62 13.50 -12.56
CA GLY A 411 -23.34 13.71 -13.98
C GLY A 411 -23.40 12.44 -14.86
N ARG A 412 -23.42 11.24 -14.26
CA ARG A 412 -23.64 9.96 -14.97
C ARG A 412 -25.13 9.57 -15.05
N GLN A 413 -25.93 10.02 -14.11
CA GLN A 413 -27.40 9.80 -14.15
C GLN A 413 -28.12 10.78 -15.07
N ALA A 414 -27.47 11.91 -15.38
CA ALA A 414 -28.01 12.93 -16.28
C ALA A 414 -27.62 12.73 -17.78
N ARG A 415 -26.86 11.68 -18.08
CA ARG A 415 -26.53 11.24 -19.45
C ARG A 415 -27.16 9.89 -19.75
#